data_d1efea30615b4141540954f6f2df2b14
#
_entry.id   d1efea30615b4141540954f6f2df2b14
#
_cell.length_a   1.000
_cell.length_b   1.000
_cell.length_c   1.000
_cell.angle_alpha   90.00
_cell.angle_beta   90.00
_cell.angle_gamma   90.00
#
_symmetry.space_group_name_H-M   'P 1'
#
loop_
_entity.id
_entity.type
_entity.pdbx_description
1 polymer ?
#
loop_
_entity_poly.entity_id
_entity_poly.type
_entity_poly.pdbx_seq_one_letter_code
_entity_poly.pdbx_strand_id
1 'polypeptide(L)'
;VITLLGTLAVAVLSAINPVEQMNRSRDTSTRSDAEQLINAVDRYYATKGFYPWQTSADPTISDPTLPFTEVRADWIENGGDDSVLGKLSSGGAAEIKESFVSRIDAEGYNHLWIYNDGKQGSSTYACFIPKSSSFKDDAWYRCSGQGDFGELPADFPVTEACPGDCTNDDLGATPDGCYSCLP
;
A
#
# COMPACT_ATOMS: atom_id res chain seq x y z
N VAL A 1 -26.78 -38.23 -20.18
CA VAL A 1 -25.39 -38.01 -19.72
C VAL A 1 -24.91 -36.62 -20.06
N ILE A 2 -25.10 -36.11 -21.29
CA ILE A 2 -24.66 -34.77 -21.72
C ILE A 2 -25.39 -33.65 -20.95
N THR A 3 -26.67 -33.80 -20.66
CA THR A 3 -27.46 -32.84 -19.91
C THR A 3 -27.03 -32.76 -18.44
N LEU A 4 -26.66 -33.88 -17.82
CA LEU A 4 -26.14 -33.89 -16.44
C LEU A 4 -24.77 -33.22 -16.33
N LEU A 5 -23.88 -33.39 -17.34
CA LEU A 5 -22.59 -32.73 -17.38
C LEU A 5 -22.75 -31.22 -17.57
N GLY A 6 -23.72 -30.78 -18.39
CA GLY A 6 -24.00 -29.35 -18.60
C GLY A 6 -24.53 -28.66 -17.35
N THR A 7 -25.44 -29.30 -16.60
CA THR A 7 -25.99 -28.70 -15.35
C THR A 7 -24.94 -28.65 -14.24
N LEU A 8 -24.04 -29.64 -14.13
CA LEU A 8 -22.94 -29.62 -13.19
C LEU A 8 -21.92 -28.51 -13.52
N ALA A 9 -21.60 -28.31 -14.79
CA ALA A 9 -20.68 -27.25 -15.23
C ALA A 9 -21.22 -25.86 -14.89
N VAL A 10 -22.54 -25.60 -15.11
CA VAL A 10 -23.17 -24.33 -14.75
C VAL A 10 -23.20 -24.13 -13.24
N ALA A 11 -23.49 -25.17 -12.46
CA ALA A 11 -23.52 -25.10 -11.01
C ALA A 11 -22.13 -24.77 -10.41
N VAL A 12 -21.06 -25.32 -10.96
CA VAL A 12 -19.68 -25.03 -10.53
C VAL A 12 -19.28 -23.59 -10.90
N LEU A 13 -19.62 -23.14 -12.11
CA LEU A 13 -19.30 -21.78 -12.56
C LEU A 13 -20.08 -20.71 -11.75
N SER A 14 -21.30 -21.01 -11.30
CA SER A 14 -22.08 -20.10 -10.46
C SER A 14 -21.60 -20.03 -9.00
N ALA A 15 -20.85 -21.03 -8.54
CA ALA A 15 -20.28 -21.07 -7.19
C ALA A 15 -18.98 -20.25 -7.05
N ILE A 16 -18.34 -19.90 -8.18
CA ILE A 16 -17.10 -19.13 -8.19
C ILE A 16 -17.45 -17.68 -8.58
N ASN A 17 -17.20 -16.73 -7.69
CA ASN A 17 -17.30 -15.31 -8.03
C ASN A 17 -16.01 -14.88 -8.76
N PRO A 18 -16.02 -14.78 -10.12
CA PRO A 18 -14.80 -14.45 -10.87
C PRO A 18 -14.31 -13.04 -10.60
N VAL A 19 -15.21 -12.11 -10.26
CA VAL A 19 -14.86 -10.71 -9.93
C VAL A 19 -14.06 -10.66 -8.64
N GLU A 20 -14.48 -11.41 -7.63
CA GLU A 20 -13.76 -11.50 -6.36
C GLU A 20 -12.36 -12.11 -6.52
N GLN A 21 -12.24 -13.15 -7.36
CA GLN A 21 -10.94 -13.75 -7.67
C GLN A 21 -9.99 -12.76 -8.39
N MET A 22 -10.53 -11.96 -9.30
CA MET A 22 -9.78 -10.90 -9.96
C MET A 22 -9.36 -9.81 -8.99
N ASN A 23 -10.25 -9.36 -8.10
CA ASN A 23 -9.96 -8.38 -7.07
C ASN A 23 -8.86 -8.87 -6.13
N ARG A 24 -8.96 -10.12 -5.66
CA ARG A 24 -7.95 -10.74 -4.81
C ARG A 24 -6.58 -10.84 -5.48
N SER A 25 -6.56 -11.17 -6.77
CA SER A 25 -5.32 -11.19 -7.55
C SER A 25 -4.70 -9.78 -7.67
N ARG A 26 -5.52 -8.75 -7.89
CA ARG A 26 -5.07 -7.36 -7.93
C ARG A 26 -4.51 -6.91 -6.58
N ASP A 27 -5.23 -7.16 -5.49
CA ASP A 27 -4.77 -6.81 -4.14
C ASP A 27 -3.46 -7.50 -3.78
N THR A 28 -3.31 -8.78 -4.14
CA THR A 28 -2.06 -9.52 -3.95
C THR A 28 -0.91 -8.89 -4.75
N SER A 29 -1.16 -8.46 -5.99
CA SER A 29 -0.16 -7.75 -6.80
C SER A 29 0.21 -6.40 -6.20
N THR A 30 -0.80 -5.61 -5.78
CA THR A 30 -0.58 -4.31 -5.13
C THR A 30 0.20 -4.45 -3.83
N ARG A 31 -0.10 -5.48 -3.03
CA ARG A 31 0.66 -5.82 -1.83
C ARG A 31 2.13 -6.12 -2.15
N SER A 32 2.39 -6.90 -3.18
CA SER A 32 3.76 -7.19 -3.62
C SER A 32 4.49 -5.92 -4.10
N ASP A 33 3.77 -5.00 -4.75
CA ASP A 33 4.34 -3.71 -5.15
C ASP A 33 4.65 -2.83 -3.93
N ALA A 34 3.79 -2.82 -2.91
CA ALA A 34 4.04 -2.14 -1.65
C ALA A 34 5.29 -2.68 -0.94
N GLU A 35 5.44 -4.01 -0.86
CA GLU A 35 6.63 -4.67 -0.31
C GLU A 35 7.90 -4.30 -1.09
N GLN A 36 7.85 -4.23 -2.42
CA GLN A 36 8.99 -3.81 -3.24
C GLN A 36 9.37 -2.35 -2.96
N LEU A 37 8.38 -1.46 -2.80
CA LEU A 37 8.61 -0.05 -2.51
C LEU A 37 9.28 0.14 -1.14
N ILE A 38 8.75 -0.48 -0.08
CA ILE A 38 9.34 -0.43 1.27
C ILE A 38 10.77 -0.91 1.25
N ASN A 39 11.00 -2.10 0.69
CA ASN A 39 12.35 -2.67 0.59
C ASN A 39 13.32 -1.75 -0.18
N ALA A 40 12.86 -1.03 -1.20
CA ALA A 40 13.68 -0.08 -1.93
C ALA A 40 14.03 1.15 -1.09
N VAL A 41 13.05 1.68 -0.34
CA VAL A 41 13.25 2.79 0.61
C VAL A 41 14.27 2.41 1.68
N ASP A 42 14.14 1.23 2.27
CA ASP A 42 15.05 0.74 3.31
C ASP A 42 16.48 0.57 2.80
N ARG A 43 16.65 0.00 1.58
CA ARG A 43 17.99 -0.12 0.97
C ARG A 43 18.58 1.24 0.62
N TYR A 44 17.77 2.15 0.13
CA TYR A 44 18.22 3.52 -0.13
C TYR A 44 18.69 4.19 1.17
N TYR A 45 17.88 4.10 2.23
CA TYR A 45 18.23 4.62 3.55
C TYR A 45 19.52 3.99 4.09
N ALA A 46 19.66 2.67 4.01
CA ALA A 46 20.88 1.96 4.43
C ALA A 46 22.13 2.40 3.67
N THR A 47 21.99 2.79 2.41
CA THR A 47 23.09 3.21 1.54
C THR A 47 23.43 4.68 1.69
N LYS A 48 22.42 5.55 1.81
CA LYS A 48 22.56 7.01 1.81
C LYS A 48 22.57 7.63 3.20
N GLY A 49 22.00 6.96 4.21
CA GLY A 49 21.83 7.46 5.58
C GLY A 49 20.67 8.44 5.74
N PHE A 50 19.82 8.60 4.72
CA PHE A 50 18.61 9.41 4.75
C PHE A 50 17.58 8.87 3.76
N TYR A 51 16.31 9.22 3.95
CA TYR A 51 15.21 8.73 3.11
C TYR A 51 15.21 9.37 1.71
N PRO A 52 14.63 8.71 0.70
CA PRO A 52 14.61 9.22 -0.68
C PRO A 52 13.81 10.53 -0.84
N TRP A 53 12.89 10.83 0.06
CA TRP A 53 12.18 12.13 0.11
C TRP A 53 12.97 13.25 0.80
N GLN A 54 14.10 12.94 1.42
CA GLN A 54 15.01 13.92 1.99
C GLN A 54 16.05 14.38 0.97
N THR A 55 16.57 15.60 1.20
CA THR A 55 17.70 16.17 0.45
C THR A 55 19.02 16.07 1.21
N SER A 56 18.97 15.81 2.52
CA SER A 56 20.11 15.72 3.42
C SER A 56 19.84 14.77 4.58
N ALA A 57 20.91 14.20 5.13
CA ALA A 57 20.85 13.43 6.38
C ALA A 57 20.68 14.30 7.62
N ASP A 58 20.83 15.62 7.50
CA ASP A 58 20.62 16.56 8.60
C ASP A 58 19.14 16.91 8.75
N PRO A 59 18.48 16.48 9.85
CA PRO A 59 17.05 16.70 10.04
C PRO A 59 16.68 18.19 10.24
N THR A 60 17.67 19.06 10.47
CA THR A 60 17.43 20.51 10.55
C THR A 60 17.36 21.17 9.16
N ILE A 61 17.85 20.47 8.13
CA ILE A 61 17.85 20.90 6.72
C ILE A 61 16.73 20.22 5.94
N SER A 62 16.48 18.94 6.23
CA SER A 62 15.50 18.14 5.51
C SER A 62 14.74 17.22 6.45
N ASP A 63 13.44 17.45 6.58
CA ASP A 63 12.55 16.71 7.48
C ASP A 63 12.49 15.23 7.06
N PRO A 64 12.76 14.27 7.96
CA PRO A 64 12.56 12.86 7.71
C PRO A 64 11.08 12.44 7.67
N THR A 65 10.17 13.25 8.20
CA THR A 65 8.74 12.97 8.21
C THR A 65 8.18 12.96 6.81
N LEU A 66 7.39 11.95 6.51
CA LEU A 66 6.60 11.86 5.29
C LEU A 66 5.13 11.72 5.67
N PRO A 67 4.28 12.72 5.41
CA PRO A 67 2.84 12.61 5.61
C PRO A 67 2.27 11.51 4.69
N PHE A 68 1.05 11.08 4.95
CA PHE A 68 0.38 10.07 4.14
C PHE A 68 0.22 10.56 2.70
N THR A 69 1.14 10.15 1.83
CA THR A 69 1.33 10.70 0.48
C THR A 69 1.07 9.63 -0.58
N GLU A 70 0.33 9.99 -1.63
CA GLU A 70 0.12 9.13 -2.79
C GLU A 70 1.42 8.95 -3.57
N VAL A 71 1.75 7.70 -3.89
CA VAL A 71 2.95 7.34 -4.64
C VAL A 71 2.69 7.51 -6.14
N ARG A 72 3.36 8.49 -6.76
CA ARG A 72 3.25 8.83 -8.18
C ARG A 72 4.63 9.00 -8.80
N ALA A 73 4.72 8.85 -10.13
CA ALA A 73 6.00 9.00 -10.83
C ALA A 73 6.60 10.41 -10.68
N ASP A 74 5.74 11.43 -10.59
CA ASP A 74 6.09 12.84 -10.45
C ASP A 74 6.17 13.32 -8.99
N TRP A 75 6.06 12.41 -8.02
CA TRP A 75 6.09 12.75 -6.61
C TRP A 75 7.43 13.34 -6.19
N ILE A 76 7.41 14.61 -5.74
CA ILE A 76 8.55 15.40 -5.26
C ILE A 76 8.26 15.85 -3.82
N GLU A 77 9.23 15.73 -2.94
CA GLU A 77 9.16 16.17 -1.56
C GLU A 77 10.34 17.07 -1.20
N ASN A 78 10.14 17.90 -0.16
CA ASN A 78 11.18 18.78 0.43
C ASN A 78 11.90 19.69 -0.56
N GLY A 79 11.23 20.09 -1.66
CA GLY A 79 11.80 21.02 -2.65
C GLY A 79 12.97 20.42 -3.46
N GLY A 80 13.10 19.12 -3.51
CA GLY A 80 14.09 18.45 -4.37
C GLY A 80 13.77 18.60 -5.86
N ASP A 81 14.80 18.57 -6.69
CA ASP A 81 14.66 18.66 -8.16
C ASP A 81 14.25 17.32 -8.79
N ASP A 82 14.55 16.22 -8.12
CA ASP A 82 14.27 14.87 -8.61
C ASP A 82 13.07 14.24 -7.91
N SER A 83 12.25 13.49 -8.65
CA SER A 83 11.16 12.72 -8.06
C SER A 83 11.71 11.62 -7.12
N VAL A 84 10.96 11.31 -6.08
CA VAL A 84 11.33 10.26 -5.10
C VAL A 84 11.51 8.92 -5.78
N LEU A 85 10.60 8.54 -6.68
CA LEU A 85 10.72 7.31 -7.46
C LEU A 85 11.88 7.37 -8.47
N GLY A 86 12.18 8.56 -9.01
CA GLY A 86 13.36 8.80 -9.85
C GLY A 86 14.65 8.50 -9.09
N LYS A 87 14.78 8.95 -7.85
CA LYS A 87 15.94 8.64 -6.99
C LYS A 87 16.07 7.14 -6.70
N LEU A 88 14.96 6.43 -6.56
CA LEU A 88 14.95 4.98 -6.34
C LEU A 88 15.21 4.16 -7.62
N SER A 89 14.87 4.68 -8.81
CA SER A 89 14.98 3.95 -10.09
C SER A 89 16.19 4.32 -10.93
N SER A 90 16.83 5.48 -10.67
CA SER A 90 17.97 5.98 -11.44
C SER A 90 19.26 5.95 -10.65
N GLY A 91 20.39 5.93 -11.35
CA GLY A 91 21.73 5.93 -10.76
C GLY A 91 22.35 4.54 -10.60
N GLY A 92 23.60 4.49 -10.12
CA GLY A 92 24.41 3.26 -10.06
C GLY A 92 23.93 2.19 -9.06
N ALA A 93 22.89 2.49 -8.27
CA ALA A 93 22.27 1.57 -7.32
C ALA A 93 20.74 1.74 -7.41
N ALA A 94 20.17 1.57 -8.61
CA ALA A 94 18.73 1.59 -8.77
C ALA A 94 18.07 0.47 -7.94
N GLU A 95 17.31 0.85 -6.93
CA GLU A 95 16.65 -0.07 -6.00
C GLU A 95 15.37 -0.66 -6.60
N ILE A 96 14.72 0.08 -7.50
CA ILE A 96 13.55 -0.37 -8.27
C ILE A 96 13.81 -0.20 -9.76
N LYS A 97 13.11 -0.99 -10.57
CA LYS A 97 13.19 -0.88 -12.02
C LYS A 97 12.27 0.24 -12.52
N GLU A 98 12.66 0.91 -13.58
CA GLU A 98 11.81 1.91 -14.26
C GLU A 98 10.45 1.34 -14.71
N SER A 99 10.42 0.05 -15.06
CA SER A 99 9.15 -0.66 -15.35
C SER A 99 8.20 -0.74 -14.16
N PHE A 100 8.70 -0.71 -12.92
CA PHE A 100 7.87 -0.59 -11.72
C PHE A 100 7.23 0.80 -11.67
N VAL A 101 8.03 1.86 -11.86
CA VAL A 101 7.54 3.25 -11.86
C VAL A 101 6.45 3.43 -12.91
N SER A 102 6.68 2.97 -14.15
CA SER A 102 5.69 3.03 -15.22
C SER A 102 4.41 2.25 -14.91
N ARG A 103 4.49 1.15 -14.15
CA ARG A 103 3.33 0.33 -13.78
C ARG A 103 2.46 1.00 -12.74
N ILE A 104 3.05 1.59 -11.70
CA ILE A 104 2.28 2.24 -10.62
C ILE A 104 1.63 3.54 -11.08
N ASP A 105 2.12 4.16 -12.15
CA ASP A 105 1.56 5.37 -12.76
C ASP A 105 0.55 5.05 -13.88
N ALA A 106 0.30 3.77 -14.17
CA ALA A 106 -0.60 3.35 -15.23
C ALA A 106 -2.07 3.57 -14.85
N GLU A 107 -2.89 3.97 -15.84
CA GLU A 107 -4.35 4.11 -15.65
C GLU A 107 -4.97 2.80 -15.14
N GLY A 108 -5.78 2.90 -14.09
CA GLY A 108 -6.46 1.77 -13.46
C GLY A 108 -5.60 0.95 -12.51
N TYR A 109 -4.37 1.38 -12.26
CA TYR A 109 -3.56 0.83 -11.17
C TYR A 109 -4.23 1.12 -9.82
N ASN A 110 -4.06 0.23 -8.84
CA ASN A 110 -4.54 0.44 -7.48
C ASN A 110 -3.49 1.24 -6.71
N HIS A 111 -3.68 2.55 -6.59
CA HIS A 111 -2.69 3.47 -6.06
C HIS A 111 -2.14 3.05 -4.70
N LEU A 112 -0.85 3.33 -4.50
CA LEU A 112 -0.15 3.16 -3.22
C LEU A 112 -0.06 4.51 -2.51
N TRP A 113 -0.12 4.46 -1.20
CA TRP A 113 0.22 5.58 -0.30
C TRP A 113 1.39 5.17 0.57
N ILE A 114 2.23 6.11 0.92
CA ILE A 114 3.38 5.88 1.77
C ILE A 114 3.37 6.88 2.93
N TYR A 115 3.85 6.43 4.09
CA TYR A 115 3.90 7.22 5.32
C TYR A 115 5.12 6.86 6.14
N ASN A 116 5.72 7.88 6.81
CA ASN A 116 6.74 7.69 7.84
C ASN A 116 6.64 8.87 8.83
N ASP A 117 6.61 8.62 10.13
CA ASP A 117 6.51 9.67 11.15
C ASP A 117 7.81 10.42 11.43
N GLY A 118 8.91 10.04 10.76
CA GLY A 118 10.22 10.68 10.82
C GLY A 118 11.01 10.43 12.10
N LYS A 119 10.48 9.67 13.06
CA LYS A 119 11.20 9.39 14.30
C LYS A 119 12.20 8.25 14.11
N GLN A 120 13.24 8.28 14.92
CA GLN A 120 14.26 7.23 14.89
C GLN A 120 13.64 5.88 15.31
N GLY A 121 13.74 4.88 14.45
CA GLY A 121 13.22 3.53 14.68
C GLY A 121 11.77 3.32 14.24
N SER A 122 11.12 4.34 13.68
CA SER A 122 9.79 4.20 13.10
C SER A 122 9.83 3.48 11.76
N SER A 123 8.75 2.76 11.49
CA SER A 123 8.57 2.03 10.23
C SER A 123 8.12 2.96 9.11
N THR A 124 8.48 2.59 7.88
CA THR A 124 7.84 3.15 6.69
C THR A 124 6.67 2.28 6.31
N TYR A 125 5.48 2.86 6.21
CA TYR A 125 4.25 2.16 5.84
C TYR A 125 3.90 2.41 4.39
N ALA A 126 3.61 1.34 3.64
CA ALA A 126 2.99 1.44 2.32
C ALA A 126 1.57 0.85 2.39
N CYS A 127 0.61 1.64 1.96
CA CYS A 127 -0.81 1.38 2.11
C CYS A 127 -1.53 1.42 0.76
N PHE A 128 -2.64 0.68 0.63
CA PHE A 128 -3.53 0.72 -0.53
C PHE A 128 -4.97 0.43 -0.12
N ILE A 129 -5.94 0.87 -0.93
CA ILE A 129 -7.35 0.55 -0.72
C ILE A 129 -7.64 -0.82 -1.33
N PRO A 130 -7.99 -1.83 -0.52
CA PRO A 130 -8.28 -3.17 -1.03
C PRO A 130 -9.59 -3.23 -1.83
N LYS A 131 -9.64 -4.11 -2.82
CA LYS A 131 -10.81 -4.33 -3.69
C LYS A 131 -11.55 -5.63 -3.39
N SER A 132 -10.85 -6.66 -2.90
CA SER A 132 -11.44 -7.94 -2.52
C SER A 132 -12.00 -7.91 -1.10
N SER A 133 -13.05 -8.70 -0.86
CA SER A 133 -13.67 -8.80 0.46
C SER A 133 -12.69 -9.23 1.53
N SER A 134 -11.86 -10.24 1.25
CA SER A 134 -10.91 -10.75 2.23
C SER A 134 -9.87 -9.72 2.69
N PHE A 135 -9.33 -8.90 1.77
CA PHE A 135 -8.40 -7.83 2.14
C PHE A 135 -9.08 -6.65 2.82
N LYS A 136 -10.35 -6.36 2.46
CA LYS A 136 -11.17 -5.35 3.13
C LYS A 136 -11.47 -5.76 4.57
N ASP A 137 -11.86 -7.00 4.79
CA ASP A 137 -12.10 -7.54 6.11
C ASP A 137 -10.84 -7.46 6.98
N ASP A 138 -9.68 -7.88 6.45
CA ASP A 138 -8.39 -7.78 7.15
C ASP A 138 -8.03 -6.33 7.53
N ALA A 139 -8.25 -5.38 6.61
CA ALA A 139 -8.01 -3.96 6.87
C ALA A 139 -8.96 -3.41 7.95
N TRP A 140 -10.24 -3.77 7.87
CA TRP A 140 -11.25 -3.38 8.85
C TRP A 140 -10.96 -3.96 10.25
N TYR A 141 -10.63 -5.25 10.35
CA TYR A 141 -10.27 -5.87 11.63
C TYR A 141 -9.07 -5.18 12.28
N ARG A 142 -8.08 -4.79 11.49
CA ARG A 142 -6.92 -4.05 11.98
C ARG A 142 -7.31 -2.68 12.51
N CYS A 143 -8.15 -1.93 11.80
CA CYS A 143 -8.58 -0.60 12.19
C CYS A 143 -9.56 -0.59 13.36
N SER A 144 -10.43 -1.60 13.46
CA SER A 144 -11.42 -1.72 14.55
C SER A 144 -10.84 -2.25 15.86
N GLY A 145 -9.59 -2.73 15.85
CA GLY A 145 -8.98 -3.40 16.99
C GLY A 145 -9.63 -4.73 17.33
N GLN A 146 -10.42 -5.30 16.42
CA GLN A 146 -11.03 -6.62 16.57
C GLN A 146 -10.18 -7.70 15.92
N GLY A 147 -10.22 -8.90 16.44
CA GLY A 147 -9.47 -10.04 15.92
C GLY A 147 -8.06 -10.19 16.51
N ASP A 148 -7.25 -11.01 15.86
CA ASP A 148 -5.90 -11.40 16.33
C ASP A 148 -4.79 -10.39 15.97
N PHE A 149 -5.13 -9.21 15.44
CA PHE A 149 -4.13 -8.24 14.94
C PHE A 149 -3.45 -7.41 16.05
N GLY A 150 -3.90 -7.51 17.31
CA GLY A 150 -3.32 -6.78 18.43
C GLY A 150 -3.49 -5.25 18.34
N GLU A 151 -2.77 -4.54 19.22
CA GLU A 151 -2.72 -3.08 19.16
C GLU A 151 -1.89 -2.62 17.96
N LEU A 152 -2.34 -1.57 17.29
CA LEU A 152 -1.59 -0.95 16.19
C LEU A 152 -0.27 -0.36 16.73
N PRO A 153 0.83 -0.44 15.98
CA PRO A 153 2.07 0.22 16.35
C PRO A 153 1.88 1.72 16.58
N ALA A 154 2.63 2.30 17.50
CA ALA A 154 2.49 3.72 17.88
C ALA A 154 2.82 4.68 16.73
N ASP A 155 3.59 4.23 15.75
CA ASP A 155 3.98 4.95 14.54
C ASP A 155 3.06 4.68 13.33
N PHE A 156 1.98 3.88 13.52
CA PHE A 156 1.02 3.58 12.47
C PHE A 156 0.14 4.80 12.15
N PRO A 157 -0.12 5.12 10.86
CA PRO A 157 -0.93 6.27 10.45
C PRO A 157 -2.43 6.00 10.66
N VAL A 158 -2.88 5.89 11.91
CA VAL A 158 -4.25 5.50 12.27
C VAL A 158 -5.29 6.43 11.65
N THR A 159 -5.05 7.74 11.69
CA THR A 159 -6.01 8.75 11.21
C THR A 159 -6.30 8.61 9.72
N GLU A 160 -5.25 8.35 8.94
CA GLU A 160 -5.30 8.30 7.48
C GLU A 160 -5.67 6.91 6.97
N ALA A 161 -5.08 5.86 7.58
CA ALA A 161 -5.30 4.48 7.16
C ALA A 161 -6.62 3.89 7.67
N CYS A 162 -7.14 4.44 8.77
CA CYS A 162 -8.38 4.01 9.41
C CYS A 162 -9.38 5.19 9.53
N PRO A 163 -9.87 5.75 8.43
CA PRO A 163 -10.83 6.85 8.48
C PRO A 163 -12.10 6.44 9.22
N GLY A 164 -12.79 7.39 9.88
CA GLY A 164 -13.93 7.12 10.75
C GLY A 164 -15.08 6.33 10.08
N ASP A 165 -15.26 6.50 8.77
CA ASP A 165 -16.29 5.77 7.99
C ASP A 165 -15.94 4.27 7.81
N CYS A 166 -14.68 3.92 7.93
CA CYS A 166 -14.20 2.56 7.82
C CYS A 166 -14.47 1.72 9.08
N THR A 167 -14.61 2.36 10.24
CA THR A 167 -14.80 1.67 11.53
C THR A 167 -16.21 1.79 12.10
N ASN A 168 -17.14 2.46 11.41
CA ASN A 168 -18.46 2.78 11.93
C ASN A 168 -19.43 1.59 11.80
N ASP A 169 -19.56 0.81 12.86
CA ASP A 169 -20.43 -0.38 12.97
C ASP A 169 -21.96 -0.05 12.89
N ASP A 170 -22.35 1.22 13.14
CA ASP A 170 -23.74 1.65 13.26
C ASP A 170 -24.50 1.74 11.91
N LEU A 171 -23.81 1.65 10.79
CA LEU A 171 -24.39 1.84 9.46
C LEU A 171 -24.44 0.58 8.57
N GLY A 172 -24.21 -0.61 9.13
CA GLY A 172 -24.07 -1.83 8.33
C GLY A 172 -22.81 -1.73 7.46
N ALA A 173 -21.74 -1.34 8.09
CA ALA A 173 -20.46 -1.00 7.46
C ALA A 173 -20.03 -2.08 6.49
N THR A 174 -19.98 -1.72 5.23
CA THR A 174 -19.06 -2.37 4.33
C THR A 174 -17.66 -1.91 4.76
N PRO A 175 -16.67 -2.79 4.85
CA PRO A 175 -15.27 -2.41 5.19
C PRO A 175 -14.62 -1.59 4.07
N ASP A 176 -15.41 -0.76 3.42
CA ASP A 176 -15.00 0.11 2.33
C ASP A 176 -14.34 1.37 2.92
N GLY A 177 -13.10 1.61 2.55
CA GLY A 177 -12.36 2.81 2.94
C GLY A 177 -11.21 2.60 3.90
N CYS A 178 -11.10 1.44 4.58
CA CYS A 178 -9.91 1.11 5.33
C CYS A 178 -8.75 0.76 4.39
N TYR A 179 -7.56 1.26 4.72
CA TYR A 179 -6.36 0.91 3.98
C TYR A 179 -5.73 -0.37 4.50
N SER A 180 -5.27 -1.21 3.59
CA SER A 180 -4.37 -2.31 3.90
C SER A 180 -2.94 -1.79 3.86
N CYS A 181 -2.26 -1.75 5.02
CA CYS A 181 -0.91 -1.22 5.16
C CYS A 181 0.09 -2.32 5.52
N LEU A 182 1.30 -2.16 5.02
CA LEU A 182 2.48 -2.98 5.32
C LEU A 182 3.54 -2.07 5.96
N PRO A 183 4.27 -2.52 6.99
CA PRO A 183 5.43 -1.85 7.56
C PRO A 183 6.69 -2.14 6.74
#